data_e29129ca5c832c18452abad04c17fec3
#
_entry.id   e29129ca5c832c18452abad04c17fec3
#
_cell.length_a   1.000
_cell.length_b   1.000
_cell.length_c   1.000
_cell.angle_alpha   90.00
_cell.angle_beta   90.00
_cell.angle_gamma   90.00
#
_symmetry.space_group_name_H-M   'P 1'
#
loop_
_entity.id
_entity.type
_entity.pdbx_description
1 polymer ?
#
loop_
_entity_poly.entity_id
_entity_poly.type
_entity_poly.pdbx_seq_one_letter_code
_entity_poly.pdbx_strand_id
1 'polypeptide(L)'
;LNFHQGIWFGHGPGMYSIWTPLTEAWDTNTMQILPWEESRMITQKTYDEQLSYQEIQALCLEHSIPCTTSPGQSWLFQQGHIHGNVNNDTDITRWSFDTRILVKGGNYGRRRPGAYFRLFRNYRQSISNVDTSRTWINYIDMNSRFCKTTPFFITSIQMDKFCKDVGIVPVDYPLELSFCHWEPMLEDFIKDPNITGIVLPSILGLTEDKERRDYLFNLALSNDTHLLFADESIYLNNDSELNYINAIFEYINNEEDPDLLLGHTR
;
A
#
# COMPACT_ATOMS: atom_id res chain seq x y z
N LEU A 1 21.64 1.66 -5.72
CA LEU A 1 21.24 0.90 -4.52
C LEU A 1 22.23 -0.23 -4.31
N ASN A 2 22.78 -0.34 -3.11
CA ASN A 2 23.67 -1.43 -2.73
C ASN A 2 22.90 -2.76 -2.67
N PHE A 3 23.63 -3.87 -2.66
CA PHE A 3 23.03 -5.20 -2.56
C PHE A 3 22.20 -5.36 -1.29
N HIS A 4 21.01 -5.92 -1.45
CA HIS A 4 20.04 -6.14 -0.40
C HIS A 4 19.05 -7.25 -0.75
N GLN A 5 18.30 -7.71 0.26
CA GLN A 5 17.14 -8.57 0.09
C GLN A 5 15.86 -7.79 0.38
N GLY A 6 14.78 -8.06 -0.33
CA GLY A 6 13.49 -7.45 -0.04
C GLY A 6 12.97 -7.77 1.38
N ILE A 7 13.27 -8.96 1.89
CA ILE A 7 12.92 -9.37 3.26
C ILE A 7 13.59 -8.50 4.34
N TRP A 8 14.79 -7.96 4.11
CA TRP A 8 15.44 -7.03 5.04
C TRP A 8 14.66 -5.73 5.20
N PHE A 9 13.95 -5.34 4.15
CA PHE A 9 13.08 -4.15 4.14
C PHE A 9 11.64 -4.45 4.55
N GLY A 10 11.35 -5.68 4.99
CA GLY A 10 10.06 -6.07 5.53
C GLY A 10 9.06 -6.59 4.51
N HIS A 11 9.51 -6.95 3.29
CA HIS A 11 8.66 -7.70 2.37
C HIS A 11 8.52 -9.16 2.84
N GLY A 12 7.31 -9.71 2.73
CA GLY A 12 7.02 -11.03 3.23
C GLY A 12 7.32 -12.18 2.24
N PRO A 13 7.36 -13.41 2.73
CA PRO A 13 7.48 -14.59 1.89
C PRO A 13 6.27 -14.76 0.97
N GLY A 14 6.50 -15.29 -0.23
CA GLY A 14 5.47 -15.42 -1.27
C GLY A 14 5.23 -14.15 -2.08
N MET A 15 5.94 -13.08 -1.78
CA MET A 15 6.01 -11.91 -2.63
C MET A 15 7.17 -12.04 -3.62
N TYR A 16 6.90 -11.69 -4.87
CA TYR A 16 7.88 -11.69 -5.96
C TYR A 16 8.06 -10.28 -6.51
N SER A 17 9.29 -9.94 -6.86
CA SER A 17 9.61 -8.76 -7.65
C SER A 17 9.54 -9.10 -9.14
N ILE A 18 8.97 -8.21 -9.92
CA ILE A 18 9.06 -8.19 -11.37
C ILE A 18 9.84 -6.94 -11.75
N TRP A 19 11.07 -7.12 -12.15
CA TRP A 19 11.94 -6.05 -12.62
C TRP A 19 11.92 -5.99 -14.14
N THR A 20 11.53 -4.84 -14.69
CA THR A 20 11.29 -4.63 -16.12
C THR A 20 12.09 -3.44 -16.61
N PRO A 21 13.12 -3.63 -17.43
CA PRO A 21 13.81 -2.54 -18.08
C PRO A 21 12.97 -2.01 -19.26
N LEU A 22 13.01 -0.71 -19.46
CA LEU A 22 12.41 0.00 -20.60
C LEU A 22 13.45 0.29 -21.70
N THR A 23 14.72 0.11 -21.37
CA THR A 23 15.88 0.23 -22.26
C THR A 23 16.67 -1.08 -22.25
N GLU A 24 17.58 -1.28 -23.18
CA GLU A 24 18.52 -2.39 -23.08
C GLU A 24 19.26 -2.36 -21.73
N ALA A 25 19.37 -3.51 -21.09
CA ALA A 25 20.00 -3.70 -19.80
C ALA A 25 21.04 -4.82 -19.86
N TRP A 26 22.30 -4.49 -19.63
CA TRP A 26 23.43 -5.40 -19.77
C TRP A 26 24.63 -4.90 -18.97
N ASP A 27 25.58 -5.75 -18.65
CA ASP A 27 26.82 -5.45 -17.94
C ASP A 27 26.58 -4.60 -16.68
N THR A 28 27.22 -3.44 -16.57
CA THR A 28 27.16 -2.56 -15.40
C THR A 28 25.92 -1.65 -15.40
N ASN A 29 25.23 -1.48 -16.53
CA ASN A 29 24.00 -0.69 -16.56
C ASN A 29 22.77 -1.47 -16.10
N THR A 30 22.88 -2.76 -15.80
CA THR A 30 21.76 -3.58 -15.36
C THR A 30 21.73 -3.82 -13.85
N MET A 31 20.62 -4.33 -13.35
CA MET A 31 20.54 -4.87 -11.99
C MET A 31 21.41 -6.11 -11.89
N GLN A 32 22.08 -6.26 -10.78
CA GLN A 32 22.84 -7.45 -10.43
C GLN A 32 21.98 -8.29 -9.47
N ILE A 33 21.99 -9.61 -9.62
CA ILE A 33 21.27 -10.54 -8.75
C ILE A 33 22.17 -11.72 -8.38
N LEU A 34 21.99 -12.24 -7.17
CA LEU A 34 22.62 -13.47 -6.76
C LEU A 34 21.67 -14.64 -7.00
N PRO A 35 22.16 -15.79 -7.52
CA PRO A 35 21.42 -17.03 -7.51
C PRO A 35 20.90 -17.36 -6.11
N TRP A 36 19.84 -18.17 -6.03
CA TRP A 36 19.19 -18.46 -4.74
C TRP A 36 20.14 -19.06 -3.71
N GLU A 37 20.95 -20.02 -4.10
CA GLU A 37 21.89 -20.68 -3.18
C GLU A 37 22.97 -19.73 -2.68
N GLU A 38 23.48 -18.84 -3.53
CA GLU A 38 24.44 -17.80 -3.15
C GLU A 38 23.81 -16.78 -2.19
N SER A 39 22.57 -16.39 -2.46
CA SER A 39 21.83 -15.50 -1.56
C SER A 39 21.65 -16.11 -0.17
N ARG A 40 21.31 -17.42 -0.10
CA ARG A 40 21.20 -18.17 1.16
C ARG A 40 22.54 -18.29 1.88
N MET A 41 23.58 -18.68 1.16
CA MET A 41 24.93 -18.81 1.70
C MET A 41 25.42 -17.51 2.34
N ILE A 42 25.32 -16.39 1.64
CA ILE A 42 25.76 -15.09 2.17
C ILE A 42 24.91 -14.66 3.37
N THR A 43 23.61 -14.90 3.31
CA THR A 43 22.71 -14.60 4.44
C THR A 43 23.13 -15.42 5.67
N GLN A 44 23.34 -16.73 5.54
CA GLN A 44 23.76 -17.60 6.62
C GLN A 44 25.13 -17.16 7.17
N LYS A 45 26.09 -16.93 6.29
CA LYS A 45 27.44 -16.48 6.67
C LYS A 45 27.41 -15.16 7.43
N THR A 46 26.53 -14.23 7.02
CA THR A 46 26.35 -12.95 7.73
C THR A 46 25.92 -13.16 9.19
N TYR A 47 25.02 -14.12 9.43
CA TYR A 47 24.59 -14.45 10.80
C TYR A 47 25.68 -15.16 11.60
N ASP A 48 26.34 -16.14 11.01
CA ASP A 48 27.31 -16.99 11.72
C ASP A 48 28.60 -16.24 12.06
N GLU A 49 29.09 -15.39 11.15
CA GLU A 49 30.36 -14.70 11.26
C GLU A 49 30.20 -13.21 11.63
N GLN A 50 28.95 -12.70 11.77
CA GLN A 50 28.65 -11.29 12.07
C GLN A 50 29.34 -10.30 11.13
N LEU A 51 29.27 -10.60 9.83
CA LEU A 51 29.95 -9.79 8.81
C LEU A 51 29.53 -8.33 8.85
N SER A 52 30.49 -7.45 8.66
CA SER A 52 30.24 -6.03 8.46
C SER A 52 29.49 -5.76 7.14
N TYR A 53 28.83 -4.61 7.06
CA TYR A 53 28.15 -4.20 5.84
C TYR A 53 29.07 -4.22 4.60
N GLN A 54 30.32 -3.80 4.75
CA GLN A 54 31.28 -3.75 3.66
C GLN A 54 31.67 -5.15 3.18
N GLU A 55 31.86 -6.10 4.09
CA GLU A 55 32.14 -7.50 3.76
C GLU A 55 30.96 -8.16 3.04
N ILE A 56 29.73 -7.87 3.50
CA ILE A 56 28.50 -8.34 2.80
C ILE A 56 28.46 -7.82 1.37
N GLN A 57 28.69 -6.53 1.17
CA GLN A 57 28.67 -5.92 -0.18
C GLN A 57 29.74 -6.51 -1.10
N ALA A 58 30.95 -6.75 -0.58
CA ALA A 58 32.05 -7.35 -1.34
C ALA A 58 31.71 -8.79 -1.80
N LEU A 59 31.19 -9.61 -0.87
CA LEU A 59 30.74 -10.98 -1.19
C LEU A 59 29.58 -10.96 -2.21
N CYS A 60 28.63 -10.04 -2.04
CA CYS A 60 27.53 -9.92 -2.99
C CYS A 60 28.03 -9.54 -4.39
N LEU A 61 28.98 -8.65 -4.50
CA LEU A 61 29.56 -8.27 -5.79
C LEU A 61 30.29 -9.45 -6.44
N GLU A 62 31.05 -10.22 -5.67
CA GLU A 62 31.79 -11.39 -6.17
C GLU A 62 30.87 -12.49 -6.74
N HIS A 63 29.72 -12.71 -6.12
CA HIS A 63 28.78 -13.78 -6.46
C HIS A 63 27.60 -13.33 -7.35
N SER A 64 27.51 -12.04 -7.68
CA SER A 64 26.39 -11.53 -8.47
C SER A 64 26.56 -11.78 -9.96
N ILE A 65 25.43 -11.89 -10.63
CA ILE A 65 25.34 -11.98 -12.10
C ILE A 65 24.48 -10.84 -12.64
N PRO A 66 24.81 -10.30 -13.82
CA PRO A 66 24.01 -9.24 -14.44
C PRO A 66 22.66 -9.77 -14.95
N CYS A 67 21.59 -9.06 -14.65
CA CYS A 67 20.27 -9.33 -15.22
C CYS A 67 20.17 -8.79 -16.66
N THR A 68 20.91 -9.37 -17.58
CA THR A 68 20.89 -8.97 -18.99
C THR A 68 19.49 -9.19 -19.57
N THR A 69 18.89 -8.14 -20.13
CA THR A 69 17.49 -8.14 -20.52
C THR A 69 17.22 -7.06 -21.56
N SER A 70 16.46 -7.39 -22.59
CA SER A 70 15.98 -6.44 -23.59
C SER A 70 14.58 -5.91 -23.24
N PRO A 71 14.16 -4.73 -23.76
CA PRO A 71 12.81 -4.22 -23.61
C PRO A 71 11.75 -5.26 -23.98
N GLY A 72 10.71 -5.38 -23.14
CA GLY A 72 9.65 -6.40 -23.28
C GLY A 72 9.92 -7.70 -22.54
N GLN A 73 11.08 -7.87 -21.94
CA GLN A 73 11.41 -8.97 -21.05
C GLN A 73 11.47 -8.47 -19.60
N SER A 74 11.32 -9.39 -18.65
CA SER A 74 11.35 -9.06 -17.21
C SER A 74 12.03 -10.18 -16.42
N TRP A 75 12.66 -9.80 -15.33
CA TRP A 75 13.14 -10.75 -14.33
C TRP A 75 12.09 -10.89 -13.23
N LEU A 76 11.74 -12.14 -12.91
CA LEU A 76 10.87 -12.50 -11.80
C LEU A 76 11.70 -13.21 -10.73
N PHE A 77 11.72 -12.69 -9.51
CA PHE A 77 12.49 -13.26 -8.41
C PHE A 77 11.83 -13.06 -7.04
N GLN A 78 12.14 -13.93 -6.10
CA GLN A 78 11.62 -13.87 -4.74
C GLN A 78 12.34 -12.81 -3.91
N GLN A 79 11.69 -12.32 -2.87
CA GLN A 79 12.23 -11.29 -1.97
C GLN A 79 13.48 -11.73 -1.19
N GLY A 80 13.76 -13.02 -1.16
CA GLY A 80 14.98 -13.58 -0.55
C GLY A 80 16.22 -13.55 -1.46
N HIS A 81 16.09 -13.26 -2.75
CA HIS A 81 17.28 -13.06 -3.60
C HIS A 81 17.96 -11.74 -3.24
N ILE A 82 19.27 -11.80 -3.04
CA ILE A 82 20.08 -10.59 -2.93
C ILE A 82 20.23 -9.98 -4.32
N HIS A 83 19.95 -8.70 -4.42
CA HIS A 83 20.05 -7.93 -5.66
C HIS A 83 20.47 -6.49 -5.38
N GLY A 84 20.99 -5.82 -6.39
CA GLY A 84 21.45 -4.44 -6.25
C GLY A 84 21.90 -3.85 -7.58
N ASN A 85 22.55 -2.70 -7.52
CA ASN A 85 23.15 -2.07 -8.67
C ASN A 85 24.62 -1.78 -8.38
N VAL A 86 25.43 -1.87 -9.40
CA VAL A 86 26.81 -1.38 -9.43
C VAL A 86 26.84 -0.02 -10.11
N ASN A 87 28.00 0.65 -10.09
CA ASN A 87 28.19 1.85 -10.88
C ASN A 87 28.01 1.52 -12.36
N ASN A 88 27.27 2.36 -13.04
CA ASN A 88 27.09 2.22 -14.48
C ASN A 88 28.29 2.84 -15.21
N ASP A 89 29.14 2.02 -15.76
CA ASP A 89 30.33 2.41 -16.52
C ASP A 89 30.07 2.45 -18.04
N THR A 90 28.79 2.27 -18.45
CA THR A 90 28.38 2.40 -19.85
C THR A 90 27.92 3.82 -20.16
N ASP A 91 27.86 4.21 -21.41
CA ASP A 91 27.37 5.50 -21.90
C ASP A 91 25.82 5.56 -21.96
N ILE A 92 25.11 4.50 -21.50
CA ILE A 92 23.67 4.35 -21.66
C ILE A 92 22.97 4.46 -20.31
N THR A 93 22.02 5.38 -20.21
CA THR A 93 21.10 5.47 -19.07
C THR A 93 20.06 4.37 -19.15
N ARG A 94 19.98 3.52 -18.14
CA ARG A 94 18.90 2.53 -17.99
C ARG A 94 17.67 3.19 -17.37
N TRP A 95 16.53 2.90 -17.98
CA TRP A 95 15.21 3.12 -17.40
C TRP A 95 14.57 1.78 -17.07
N SER A 96 14.10 1.61 -15.86
CA SER A 96 13.41 0.38 -15.43
C SER A 96 12.39 0.70 -14.35
N PHE A 97 11.39 -0.12 -14.23
CA PHE A 97 10.48 -0.11 -13.09
C PHE A 97 10.48 -1.48 -12.41
N ASP A 98 10.05 -1.46 -11.17
CA ASP A 98 9.99 -2.60 -10.29
C ASP A 98 8.59 -2.70 -9.70
N THR A 99 7.94 -3.82 -9.92
CA THR A 99 6.60 -4.12 -9.40
C THR A 99 6.64 -5.34 -8.50
N ARG A 100 5.57 -5.57 -7.77
CA ARG A 100 5.45 -6.69 -6.86
C ARG A 100 4.17 -7.47 -7.15
N ILE A 101 4.27 -8.80 -7.08
CA ILE A 101 3.12 -9.69 -7.05
C ILE A 101 3.17 -10.51 -5.77
N LEU A 102 2.00 -10.75 -5.19
CA LEU A 102 1.84 -11.68 -4.09
C LEU A 102 1.12 -12.91 -4.58
N VAL A 103 1.68 -14.09 -4.37
CA VAL A 103 1.00 -15.34 -4.69
C VAL A 103 -0.13 -15.58 -3.70
N LYS A 104 -1.17 -16.30 -4.13
CA LYS A 104 -2.29 -16.66 -3.26
C LYS A 104 -1.79 -17.39 -2.01
N GLY A 105 -2.14 -16.88 -0.84
CA GLY A 105 -1.66 -17.41 0.45
C GLY A 105 -0.26 -16.91 0.86
N GLY A 106 0.36 -16.02 0.07
CA GLY A 106 1.60 -15.36 0.47
C GLY A 106 1.37 -14.27 1.51
N ASN A 107 2.43 -13.83 2.17
CA ASN A 107 2.40 -12.81 3.21
C ASN A 107 3.09 -11.53 2.73
N TYR A 108 2.52 -10.36 3.03
CA TYR A 108 3.13 -9.05 2.72
C TYR A 108 4.30 -8.69 3.64
N GLY A 109 4.46 -9.38 4.77
CA GLY A 109 5.40 -9.00 5.80
C GLY A 109 5.00 -7.70 6.50
N ARG A 110 5.96 -6.80 6.70
CA ARG A 110 5.71 -5.47 7.30
C ARG A 110 5.20 -4.43 6.29
N ARG A 111 5.20 -4.75 4.99
CA ARG A 111 4.81 -3.86 3.89
C ARG A 111 3.35 -4.13 3.51
N ARG A 112 2.42 -3.53 4.24
CA ARG A 112 0.99 -3.83 4.17
C ARG A 112 0.25 -2.96 3.15
N PRO A 113 -0.87 -3.49 2.56
CA PRO A 113 -1.84 -2.67 1.86
C PRO A 113 -2.36 -1.53 2.75
N GLY A 114 -2.58 -0.37 2.15
CA GLY A 114 -3.01 0.83 2.87
C GLY A 114 -1.91 1.58 3.63
N ALA A 115 -0.80 0.90 3.99
CA ALA A 115 0.34 1.55 4.63
C ALA A 115 1.52 1.76 3.67
N TYR A 116 1.85 0.74 2.88
CA TYR A 116 2.95 0.78 1.91
C TYR A 116 2.45 0.62 0.48
N PHE A 117 1.53 -0.32 0.25
CA PHE A 117 0.90 -0.53 -1.04
C PHE A 117 -0.46 0.17 -1.07
N ARG A 118 -0.73 0.93 -2.12
CA ARG A 118 -2.07 1.43 -2.39
C ARG A 118 -2.95 0.33 -2.94
N LEU A 119 -4.18 0.31 -2.48
CA LEU A 119 -5.19 -0.57 -3.06
C LEU A 119 -5.72 0.09 -4.34
N PHE A 120 -5.40 -0.52 -5.48
CA PHE A 120 -5.97 -0.09 -6.76
C PHE A 120 -7.13 -1.00 -7.13
N ARG A 121 -8.31 -0.42 -7.19
CA ARG A 121 -9.44 -0.98 -7.92
C ARG A 121 -9.50 -0.28 -9.28
N ASN A 122 -10.16 -0.89 -10.27
CA ASN A 122 -10.35 -0.27 -11.58
C ASN A 122 -11.03 1.10 -11.41
N TYR A 123 -10.23 2.14 -11.24
CA TYR A 123 -10.57 3.51 -10.84
C TYR A 123 -11.78 4.06 -11.61
N ARG A 124 -11.89 3.72 -12.89
CA ARG A 124 -12.93 4.24 -13.76
C ARG A 124 -14.33 3.65 -13.51
N GLN A 125 -14.45 2.49 -12.89
CA GLN A 125 -15.74 1.81 -12.74
C GLN A 125 -16.44 2.12 -11.41
N SER A 126 -15.71 2.32 -10.31
CA SER A 126 -16.33 2.59 -9.00
C SER A 126 -16.70 4.05 -8.79
N ILE A 127 -15.95 5.00 -9.34
CA ILE A 127 -16.21 6.44 -9.20
C ILE A 127 -16.90 7.10 -10.42
N SER A 128 -17.07 6.38 -11.54
CA SER A 128 -17.81 6.92 -12.70
C SER A 128 -19.30 7.17 -12.40
N ASN A 129 -19.82 6.59 -11.34
CA ASN A 129 -21.22 6.67 -10.93
C ASN A 129 -21.42 7.54 -9.66
N VAL A 130 -20.42 8.32 -9.25
CA VAL A 130 -20.58 9.23 -8.11
C VAL A 130 -21.59 10.31 -8.47
N ASP A 131 -22.61 10.43 -7.64
CA ASP A 131 -23.60 11.49 -7.78
C ASP A 131 -23.04 12.82 -7.28
N THR A 132 -22.50 13.61 -8.20
CA THR A 132 -21.90 14.91 -7.92
C THR A 132 -22.93 16.00 -7.57
N SER A 133 -24.24 15.75 -7.75
CA SER A 133 -25.29 16.67 -7.36
C SER A 133 -25.62 16.67 -5.88
N ARG A 134 -25.10 15.71 -5.11
CA ARG A 134 -25.26 15.61 -3.66
C ARG A 134 -24.50 16.72 -2.93
N THR A 135 -24.94 17.02 -1.72
CA THR A 135 -24.22 17.92 -0.82
C THR A 135 -23.09 17.15 -0.13
N TRP A 136 -21.87 17.41 -0.57
CA TRP A 136 -20.66 16.75 -0.09
C TRP A 136 -19.90 17.58 0.93
N ILE A 137 -19.32 16.90 1.93
CA ILE A 137 -18.32 17.46 2.84
C ILE A 137 -17.04 16.64 2.78
N ASN A 138 -15.90 17.24 3.12
CA ASN A 138 -14.63 16.55 3.35
C ASN A 138 -14.45 16.32 4.85
N TYR A 139 -14.41 15.08 5.30
CA TYR A 139 -14.24 14.73 6.71
C TYR A 139 -12.89 14.06 6.95
N ILE A 140 -12.18 14.50 8.00
CA ILE A 140 -10.89 13.92 8.41
C ILE A 140 -10.92 13.65 9.91
N ASP A 141 -10.69 12.38 10.30
CA ASP A 141 -10.40 12.03 11.69
C ASP A 141 -8.89 12.05 11.93
N MET A 142 -8.47 13.00 12.79
CA MET A 142 -7.06 13.18 13.16
C MET A 142 -6.50 12.02 14.02
N ASN A 143 -7.37 11.17 14.60
CA ASN A 143 -6.97 9.99 15.37
C ASN A 143 -6.82 8.74 14.52
N SER A 144 -7.31 8.78 13.29
CA SER A 144 -7.33 7.62 12.42
C SER A 144 -5.92 7.07 12.14
N ARG A 145 -5.87 5.79 11.83
CA ARG A 145 -4.63 5.14 11.41
C ARG A 145 -4.01 5.82 10.19
N PHE A 146 -4.83 6.31 9.28
CA PHE A 146 -4.38 7.04 8.09
C PHE A 146 -3.66 8.34 8.48
N CYS A 147 -4.25 9.16 9.34
CA CYS A 147 -3.67 10.45 9.74
C CYS A 147 -2.43 10.32 10.65
N LYS A 148 -2.27 9.19 11.36
CA LYS A 148 -1.04 8.89 12.11
C LYS A 148 0.17 8.62 11.20
N THR A 149 -0.07 8.22 9.94
CA THR A 149 0.98 7.90 8.97
C THR A 149 1.14 8.93 7.86
N THR A 150 0.11 9.74 7.62
CA THR A 150 0.09 10.76 6.56
C THR A 150 -0.15 12.15 7.17
N PRO A 151 0.76 13.11 6.98
CA PRO A 151 0.58 14.46 7.50
C PRO A 151 -0.71 15.12 6.99
N PHE A 152 -1.41 15.83 7.89
CA PHE A 152 -2.70 16.46 7.59
C PHE A 152 -2.72 17.29 6.31
N PHE A 153 -1.71 18.13 6.07
CA PHE A 153 -1.66 18.96 4.88
C PHE A 153 -1.54 18.15 3.57
N ILE A 154 -0.87 16.99 3.63
CA ILE A 154 -0.80 16.05 2.48
C ILE A 154 -2.17 15.44 2.25
N THR A 155 -2.84 15.01 3.32
CA THR A 155 -4.21 14.45 3.28
C THR A 155 -5.18 15.45 2.64
N SER A 156 -5.17 16.71 3.07
CA SER A 156 -6.05 17.76 2.52
C SER A 156 -5.80 17.98 1.01
N ILE A 157 -4.53 18.09 0.59
CA ILE A 157 -4.19 18.27 -0.83
C ILE A 157 -4.65 17.07 -1.66
N GLN A 158 -4.49 15.84 -1.14
CA GLN A 158 -4.92 14.63 -1.85
C GLN A 158 -6.45 14.58 -2.00
N MET A 159 -7.20 14.92 -0.94
CA MET A 159 -8.66 14.98 -0.97
C MET A 159 -9.17 16.05 -1.92
N ASP A 160 -8.59 17.25 -1.89
CA ASP A 160 -8.96 18.35 -2.79
C ASP A 160 -8.74 17.98 -4.25
N LYS A 161 -7.58 17.39 -4.54
CA LYS A 161 -7.28 16.89 -5.88
C LYS A 161 -8.28 15.82 -6.31
N PHE A 162 -8.56 14.86 -5.43
CA PHE A 162 -9.51 13.78 -5.70
C PHE A 162 -10.92 14.34 -5.97
N CYS A 163 -11.43 15.24 -5.11
CA CYS A 163 -12.73 15.88 -5.31
C CYS A 163 -12.81 16.61 -6.65
N LYS A 164 -11.75 17.33 -7.02
CA LYS A 164 -11.65 18.00 -8.31
C LYS A 164 -11.68 17.03 -9.50
N ASP A 165 -10.95 15.92 -9.38
CA ASP A 165 -10.88 14.89 -10.43
C ASP A 165 -12.23 14.17 -10.63
N VAL A 166 -13.02 14.01 -9.55
CA VAL A 166 -14.37 13.40 -9.57
C VAL A 166 -15.47 14.43 -9.92
N GLY A 167 -15.18 15.73 -9.81
CA GLY A 167 -16.17 16.80 -10.05
C GLY A 167 -17.02 17.14 -8.82
N ILE A 168 -16.55 16.82 -7.61
CA ILE A 168 -17.20 17.19 -6.35
C ILE A 168 -16.67 18.54 -5.86
N VAL A 169 -17.58 19.36 -5.35
CA VAL A 169 -17.24 20.60 -4.65
C VAL A 169 -17.76 20.48 -3.21
N PRO A 170 -16.90 20.12 -2.25
CA PRO A 170 -17.31 20.03 -0.84
C PRO A 170 -17.74 21.40 -0.29
N VAL A 171 -18.81 21.41 0.49
CA VAL A 171 -19.33 22.66 1.10
C VAL A 171 -18.69 22.94 2.45
N ASP A 172 -18.10 21.93 3.09
CA ASP A 172 -17.41 22.06 4.39
C ASP A 172 -16.27 21.07 4.53
N TYR A 173 -15.36 21.31 5.50
CA TYR A 173 -14.12 20.54 5.76
C TYR A 173 -13.96 20.24 7.25
N PRO A 174 -14.90 19.51 7.88
CA PRO A 174 -14.82 19.21 9.30
C PRO A 174 -13.67 18.28 9.65
N LEU A 175 -13.09 18.53 10.84
CA LEU A 175 -12.01 17.75 11.42
C LEU A 175 -12.47 17.16 12.74
N GLU A 176 -12.43 15.83 12.88
CA GLU A 176 -12.61 15.17 14.17
C GLU A 176 -11.39 15.41 15.04
N LEU A 177 -11.63 15.80 16.28
CA LEU A 177 -10.56 16.20 17.18
C LEU A 177 -9.84 14.98 17.79
N SER A 178 -8.58 15.17 18.11
CA SER A 178 -7.66 14.09 18.53
C SER A 178 -8.00 13.40 19.85
N PHE A 179 -8.99 13.83 20.58
CA PHE A 179 -9.47 13.17 21.82
C PHE A 179 -10.76 12.37 21.62
N CYS A 180 -11.35 12.39 20.42
CA CYS A 180 -12.56 11.64 20.09
C CYS A 180 -12.17 10.35 19.35
N HIS A 181 -12.39 9.20 19.97
CA HIS A 181 -12.01 7.88 19.41
C HIS A 181 -13.17 7.09 18.80
N TRP A 182 -14.36 7.70 18.69
CA TRP A 182 -15.59 7.06 18.21
C TRP A 182 -16.35 7.88 17.18
N GLU A 183 -15.70 8.84 16.55
CA GLU A 183 -16.18 9.68 15.44
C GLU A 183 -17.61 10.23 15.67
N PRO A 184 -17.86 10.97 16.77
CA PRO A 184 -19.20 11.52 17.02
C PRO A 184 -19.60 12.57 15.98
N MET A 185 -18.65 13.35 15.49
CA MET A 185 -18.90 14.36 14.46
C MET A 185 -19.29 13.70 13.13
N LEU A 186 -18.63 12.59 12.74
CA LEU A 186 -19.01 11.84 11.56
C LEU A 186 -20.43 11.30 11.68
N GLU A 187 -20.79 10.76 12.85
CA GLU A 187 -22.15 10.27 13.11
C GLU A 187 -23.20 11.38 12.98
N ASP A 188 -22.90 12.57 13.50
CA ASP A 188 -23.80 13.71 13.41
C ASP A 188 -23.99 14.17 11.95
N PHE A 189 -22.92 14.19 11.15
CA PHE A 189 -23.02 14.50 9.73
C PHE A 189 -23.79 13.45 8.93
N ILE A 190 -23.65 12.17 9.25
CA ILE A 190 -24.45 11.11 8.62
C ILE A 190 -25.93 11.28 8.92
N LYS A 191 -26.29 11.80 10.10
CA LYS A 191 -27.68 12.04 10.53
C LYS A 191 -28.24 13.36 10.00
N ASP A 192 -27.42 14.28 9.54
CA ASP A 192 -27.88 15.57 9.00
C ASP A 192 -28.51 15.39 7.63
N PRO A 193 -29.81 15.63 7.44
CA PRO A 193 -30.48 15.46 6.16
C PRO A 193 -30.00 16.43 5.07
N ASN A 194 -29.26 17.49 5.43
CA ASN A 194 -28.68 18.40 4.46
C ASN A 194 -27.35 17.90 3.88
N ILE A 195 -26.73 16.88 4.50
CA ILE A 195 -25.48 16.28 4.06
C ILE A 195 -25.78 14.91 3.50
N THR A 196 -25.56 14.72 2.19
CA THR A 196 -25.90 13.49 1.50
C THR A 196 -24.67 12.75 0.93
N GLY A 197 -23.48 13.34 1.17
CA GLY A 197 -22.22 12.71 0.79
C GLY A 197 -21.05 13.16 1.66
N ILE A 198 -20.18 12.24 2.03
CA ILE A 198 -18.99 12.49 2.84
C ILE A 198 -17.78 11.89 2.14
N VAL A 199 -16.78 12.71 1.86
CA VAL A 199 -15.47 12.27 1.38
C VAL A 199 -14.56 12.07 2.58
N LEU A 200 -13.97 10.87 2.66
CA LEU A 200 -12.95 10.51 3.65
C LEU A 200 -11.60 10.28 2.95
N PRO A 201 -10.48 10.49 3.62
CA PRO A 201 -9.17 10.30 2.98
C PRO A 201 -8.90 8.85 2.58
N SER A 202 -9.34 7.88 3.38
CA SER A 202 -9.12 6.44 3.21
C SER A 202 -10.12 5.65 4.04
N ILE A 203 -10.33 4.38 3.73
CA ILE A 203 -11.05 3.45 4.63
C ILE A 203 -10.34 3.34 5.99
N LEU A 204 -9.02 3.50 6.04
CA LEU A 204 -8.21 3.59 7.25
C LEU A 204 -8.34 4.95 7.97
N GLY A 205 -9.09 5.86 7.40
CA GLY A 205 -9.52 7.12 8.01
C GLY A 205 -10.64 6.97 9.03
N LEU A 206 -11.13 5.74 9.25
CA LEU A 206 -12.14 5.39 10.25
C LEU A 206 -11.52 4.65 11.43
N THR A 207 -12.32 4.48 12.50
CA THR A 207 -11.93 3.74 13.71
C THR A 207 -11.50 2.30 13.42
N GLU A 208 -10.58 1.79 14.25
CA GLU A 208 -10.18 0.36 14.23
C GLU A 208 -11.24 -0.52 14.91
N ASP A 209 -12.14 0.05 15.71
CA ASP A 209 -13.25 -0.68 16.33
C ASP A 209 -14.26 -1.14 15.26
N LYS A 210 -14.34 -2.46 15.09
CA LYS A 210 -15.20 -3.08 14.07
C LYS A 210 -16.68 -2.79 14.31
N GLU A 211 -17.17 -2.88 15.55
CA GLU A 211 -18.59 -2.70 15.86
C GLU A 211 -19.00 -1.25 15.57
N ARG A 212 -18.17 -0.30 15.98
CA ARG A 212 -18.39 1.12 15.72
C ARG A 212 -18.36 1.44 14.22
N ARG A 213 -17.40 0.89 13.49
CA ARG A 213 -17.27 1.09 12.04
C ARG A 213 -18.46 0.50 11.29
N ASP A 214 -18.87 -0.73 11.63
CA ASP A 214 -20.03 -1.40 11.04
C ASP A 214 -21.32 -0.58 11.31
N TYR A 215 -21.45 -0.03 12.52
CA TYR A 215 -22.56 0.87 12.86
C TYR A 215 -22.58 2.12 11.95
N LEU A 216 -21.44 2.80 11.78
CA LEU A 216 -21.36 3.99 10.94
C LEU A 216 -21.67 3.71 9.46
N PHE A 217 -21.19 2.59 8.91
CA PHE A 217 -21.54 2.18 7.55
C PHE A 217 -23.02 1.88 7.36
N ASN A 218 -23.63 1.12 8.29
CA ASN A 218 -25.04 0.83 8.24
C ASN A 218 -25.90 2.10 8.43
N LEU A 219 -25.46 3.00 9.30
CA LEU A 219 -26.12 4.27 9.50
C LEU A 219 -26.08 5.13 8.21
N ALA A 220 -24.92 5.19 7.54
CA ALA A 220 -24.79 5.93 6.30
C ALA A 220 -25.71 5.38 5.20
N LEU A 221 -25.73 4.04 5.00
CA LEU A 221 -26.61 3.41 4.04
C LEU A 221 -28.10 3.62 4.37
N SER A 222 -28.47 3.57 5.67
CA SER A 222 -29.85 3.77 6.11
C SER A 222 -30.34 5.20 5.92
N ASN A 223 -29.44 6.18 5.95
CA ASN A 223 -29.78 7.60 5.75
C ASN A 223 -29.57 8.08 4.30
N ASP A 224 -29.25 7.18 3.38
CA ASP A 224 -28.84 7.50 2.00
C ASP A 224 -27.67 8.51 1.96
N THR A 225 -26.80 8.46 2.95
CA THR A 225 -25.57 9.27 2.99
C THR A 225 -24.43 8.44 2.37
N HIS A 226 -23.91 8.90 1.27
CA HIS A 226 -22.86 8.18 0.54
C HIS A 226 -21.49 8.50 1.10
N LEU A 227 -20.63 7.47 1.24
CA LEU A 227 -19.25 7.67 1.67
C LEU A 227 -18.30 7.41 0.50
N LEU A 228 -17.32 8.28 0.34
CA LEU A 228 -16.34 8.21 -0.73
C LEU A 228 -14.93 8.25 -0.15
N PHE A 229 -14.16 7.19 -0.35
CA PHE A 229 -12.81 7.02 0.17
C PHE A 229 -11.80 7.37 -0.91
N ALA A 230 -11.08 8.49 -0.71
CA ALA A 230 -10.27 9.10 -1.75
C ALA A 230 -9.04 8.28 -2.14
N ASP A 231 -8.33 7.69 -1.16
CA ASP A 231 -7.09 6.94 -1.44
C ASP A 231 -7.38 5.63 -2.18
N GLU A 232 -8.41 4.89 -1.78
CA GLU A 232 -8.81 3.64 -2.43
C GLU A 232 -9.76 3.84 -3.62
N SER A 233 -10.29 5.05 -3.80
CA SER A 233 -11.32 5.35 -4.80
C SER A 233 -12.55 4.43 -4.69
N ILE A 234 -13.00 4.20 -3.46
CA ILE A 234 -14.17 3.38 -3.15
C ILE A 234 -15.37 4.29 -2.89
N TYR A 235 -16.50 3.96 -3.49
CA TYR A 235 -17.76 4.66 -3.33
C TYR A 235 -18.80 3.76 -2.66
N LEU A 236 -18.98 3.95 -1.35
CA LEU A 236 -19.97 3.22 -0.56
C LEU A 236 -21.35 3.86 -0.72
N ASN A 237 -22.23 3.21 -1.44
CA ASN A 237 -23.62 3.59 -1.65
C ASN A 237 -24.57 2.37 -1.67
N ASN A 238 -24.06 1.18 -1.41
CA ASN A 238 -24.83 -0.07 -1.38
C ASN A 238 -24.10 -1.18 -0.62
N ASP A 239 -24.81 -2.27 -0.30
CA ASP A 239 -24.30 -3.41 0.45
C ASP A 239 -23.16 -4.16 -0.25
N SER A 240 -23.12 -4.17 -1.58
CA SER A 240 -22.04 -4.84 -2.32
C SER A 240 -20.70 -4.16 -2.07
N GLU A 241 -20.65 -2.83 -2.01
CA GLU A 241 -19.45 -2.06 -1.69
C GLU A 241 -19.08 -2.23 -0.20
N LEU A 242 -20.08 -2.30 0.70
CA LEU A 242 -19.84 -2.58 2.11
C LEU A 242 -19.17 -3.94 2.31
N ASN A 243 -19.63 -4.99 1.64
CA ASN A 243 -19.00 -6.30 1.68
C ASN A 243 -17.56 -6.28 1.19
N TYR A 244 -17.28 -5.50 0.16
CA TYR A 244 -15.91 -5.32 -0.34
C TYR A 244 -15.01 -4.59 0.67
N ILE A 245 -15.49 -3.51 1.30
CA ILE A 245 -14.76 -2.78 2.35
C ILE A 245 -14.47 -3.71 3.54
N ASN A 246 -15.45 -4.48 3.98
CA ASN A 246 -15.29 -5.43 5.08
C ASN A 246 -14.25 -6.50 4.77
N ALA A 247 -14.23 -7.04 3.54
CA ALA A 247 -13.21 -8.00 3.12
C ALA A 247 -11.79 -7.40 3.16
N ILE A 248 -11.64 -6.10 2.85
CA ILE A 248 -10.35 -5.40 3.00
C ILE A 248 -9.92 -5.32 4.47
N PHE A 249 -10.84 -4.95 5.37
CA PHE A 249 -10.53 -4.88 6.80
C PHE A 249 -10.21 -6.26 7.40
N GLU A 250 -10.95 -7.30 7.04
CA GLU A 250 -10.64 -8.67 7.46
C GLU A 250 -9.25 -9.09 6.99
N TYR A 251 -8.91 -8.75 5.76
CA TYR A 251 -7.59 -9.03 5.22
C TYR A 251 -6.49 -8.30 6.00
N ILE A 252 -6.66 -7.00 6.27
CA ILE A 252 -5.69 -6.19 7.02
C ILE A 252 -5.52 -6.68 8.46
N ASN A 253 -6.61 -7.06 9.12
CA ASN A 253 -6.60 -7.49 10.51
C ASN A 253 -6.05 -8.91 10.69
N ASN A 254 -6.33 -9.83 9.76
CA ASN A 254 -5.81 -11.20 9.81
C ASN A 254 -4.29 -11.27 9.62
N GLU A 255 -3.67 -10.22 9.08
CA GLU A 255 -2.23 -10.12 8.97
C GLU A 255 -1.56 -9.54 10.24
N GLU A 256 -2.34 -9.08 11.22
CA GLU A 256 -1.81 -8.53 12.48
C GLU A 256 -1.51 -9.59 13.54
N ASP A 257 -1.86 -10.86 13.30
CA ASP A 257 -1.53 -11.94 14.23
C ASP A 257 -0.04 -12.31 14.12
N PRO A 258 0.78 -11.95 15.13
CA PRO A 258 2.23 -12.22 15.12
C PRO A 258 2.53 -13.74 15.14
N ASP A 259 1.62 -14.58 15.62
CA ASP A 259 1.79 -16.04 15.72
C ASP A 259 1.68 -16.70 14.33
N LEU A 260 0.92 -16.11 13.40
CA LEU A 260 0.88 -16.52 11.99
C LEU A 260 2.18 -16.15 11.24
N LEU A 261 2.89 -15.10 11.68
CA LEU A 261 4.13 -14.64 11.07
C LEU A 261 5.33 -15.52 11.41
N LEU A 262 5.30 -16.27 12.52
CA LEU A 262 6.42 -17.08 13.01
C LEU A 262 6.31 -18.57 12.67
N GLY A 263 5.26 -19.00 11.99
CA GLY A 263 5.12 -20.38 11.53
C GLY A 263 5.06 -21.42 12.68
N HIS A 264 4.71 -20.99 13.87
CA HIS A 264 4.49 -21.91 14.99
C HIS A 264 3.10 -22.54 14.87
N THR A 265 3.01 -23.60 14.08
CA THR A 265 1.95 -24.60 14.26
C THR A 265 2.17 -25.27 15.62
N ARG A 266 1.22 -25.10 16.53
CA ARG A 266 1.12 -25.94 17.72
C ARG A 266 0.76 -27.38 17.35
#